data_0a16a7082ea78e3c15b265e3ff08f7da
#
_entry.id   0a16a7082ea78e3c15b265e3ff08f7da
#
_cell.length_a   1.000
_cell.length_b   1.000
_cell.length_c   1.000
_cell.angle_alpha   90.00
_cell.angle_beta   90.00
_cell.angle_gamma   90.00
#
_symmetry.space_group_name_H-M   'P 1'
#
loop_
_entity.id
_entity.type
_entity.pdbx_description
1 polymer ?
#
loop_
_entity_poly.entity_id
_entity_poly.type
_entity_poly.pdbx_seq_one_letter_code
_entity_poly.pdbx_strand_id
1 'polypeptide(L)'
;DFRVSINGQTLVAGYDYNKLYTEARADKRNASDAAALYDVKWESGQNFNLYSPSLGGQMKALVDIRDGCNGEFEQYKVDENGDYILDSDGNKVLESVLRNEQNTDFKGIPYYQSQLNQFISTLSESVNNVLKSGLTSDGTQHGISLFVTQTNTDTMTALNITVNPELVKDADKLATRSSAATGQAEADIMEQLRKLQSE
;
A
#
# COMPACT_ATOMS: atom_id res chain seq x y z
N ASP A 1 4.01 2.04 -49.85
CA ASP A 1 3.60 2.96 -48.76
C ASP A 1 4.25 2.54 -47.47
N PHE A 2 4.91 3.49 -46.81
CA PHE A 2 5.56 3.24 -45.53
C PHE A 2 4.50 3.32 -44.42
N ARG A 3 4.43 2.30 -43.56
CA ARG A 3 3.50 2.23 -42.45
C ARG A 3 4.21 1.77 -41.17
N VAL A 4 4.01 2.48 -40.09
CA VAL A 4 4.45 2.09 -38.74
C VAL A 4 3.21 1.91 -37.87
N SER A 5 3.11 0.76 -37.22
CA SER A 5 2.02 0.46 -36.29
C SER A 5 2.59 0.05 -34.95
N ILE A 6 1.91 0.42 -33.87
CA ILE A 6 2.25 0.07 -32.51
C ILE A 6 0.98 -0.34 -31.76
N ASN A 7 1.00 -1.46 -31.06
CA ASN A 7 -0.18 -2.01 -30.37
C ASN A 7 -1.43 -2.14 -31.28
N GLY A 8 -1.25 -2.49 -32.53
CA GLY A 8 -2.33 -2.64 -33.50
C GLY A 8 -2.89 -1.31 -34.05
N GLN A 9 -2.39 -0.17 -33.58
CA GLN A 9 -2.80 1.15 -34.08
C GLN A 9 -1.69 1.75 -34.96
N THR A 10 -2.10 2.45 -36.00
CA THR A 10 -1.20 3.09 -36.95
C THR A 10 -0.62 4.37 -36.35
N LEU A 11 0.70 4.44 -36.25
CA LEU A 11 1.43 5.64 -35.85
C LEU A 11 1.71 6.53 -37.07
N VAL A 12 2.15 5.94 -38.16
CA VAL A 12 2.44 6.63 -39.42
C VAL A 12 1.91 5.80 -40.58
N ALA A 13 1.29 6.45 -41.56
CA ALA A 13 0.87 5.84 -42.81
C ALA A 13 1.06 6.84 -43.98
N GLY A 14 2.14 6.67 -44.76
CA GLY A 14 2.51 7.61 -45.78
C GLY A 14 2.83 8.99 -45.21
N TYR A 15 2.00 9.97 -45.50
CA TYR A 15 2.13 11.34 -44.99
C TYR A 15 1.29 11.62 -43.73
N ASP A 16 0.40 10.71 -43.34
CA ASP A 16 -0.44 10.85 -42.16
C ASP A 16 0.25 10.25 -40.94
N TYR A 17 0.06 10.89 -39.79
CA TYR A 17 0.59 10.40 -38.51
C TYR A 17 -0.36 10.69 -37.35
N ASN A 18 -0.37 9.81 -36.37
CA ASN A 18 -1.08 9.99 -35.11
C ASN A 18 -0.09 10.36 -34.01
N LYS A 19 -0.45 11.35 -33.23
CA LYS A 19 0.37 11.79 -32.09
C LYS A 19 0.00 11.08 -30.82
N LEU A 20 1.01 10.95 -29.96
CA LEU A 20 0.85 10.56 -28.57
C LEU A 20 1.10 11.78 -27.68
N TYR A 21 0.37 11.87 -26.60
CA TYR A 21 0.58 12.86 -25.55
C TYR A 21 0.48 12.22 -24.16
N THR A 22 0.92 12.93 -23.14
CA THR A 22 0.84 12.46 -21.74
C THR A 22 -0.19 13.27 -20.99
N GLU A 23 -1.00 12.59 -20.17
CA GLU A 23 -2.01 13.20 -19.31
C GLU A 23 -1.86 12.65 -17.89
N ALA A 24 -1.98 13.52 -16.89
CA ALA A 24 -1.98 13.11 -15.50
C ALA A 24 -3.21 12.22 -15.21
N ARG A 25 -3.00 11.13 -14.48
CA ARG A 25 -4.11 10.29 -14.01
C ARG A 25 -4.99 11.08 -13.06
N ALA A 26 -6.30 10.96 -13.23
CA ALA A 26 -7.26 11.49 -12.28
C ALA A 26 -7.21 10.72 -10.96
N ASP A 27 -7.02 9.39 -11.05
CA ASP A 27 -7.04 8.47 -9.93
C ASP A 27 -5.75 7.64 -9.83
N LYS A 28 -5.38 7.29 -8.60
CA LYS A 28 -4.32 6.33 -8.32
C LYS A 28 -4.80 4.91 -8.65
N ARG A 29 -3.92 4.06 -9.14
CA ARG A 29 -4.20 2.63 -9.29
C ARG A 29 -3.98 1.88 -7.99
N ASN A 30 -2.93 2.24 -7.26
CA ASN A 30 -2.63 1.71 -5.94
C ASN A 30 -2.61 2.87 -4.94
N ALA A 31 -3.05 2.65 -3.70
CA ALA A 31 -3.11 3.69 -2.67
C ALA A 31 -1.76 4.37 -2.43
N SER A 32 -0.67 3.60 -2.55
CA SER A 32 0.71 4.09 -2.37
C SER A 32 1.29 4.80 -3.59
N ASP A 33 0.57 4.88 -4.72
CA ASP A 33 1.06 5.58 -5.91
C ASP A 33 1.29 7.07 -5.60
N ALA A 34 2.32 7.64 -6.22
CA ALA A 34 2.49 9.08 -6.23
C ALA A 34 1.28 9.79 -6.87
N ALA A 35 0.98 10.99 -6.43
CA ALA A 35 -0.06 11.79 -7.07
C ALA A 35 0.35 12.17 -8.51
N ALA A 36 -0.64 12.25 -9.39
CA ALA A 36 -0.46 12.73 -10.76
C ALA A 36 0.60 11.95 -11.58
N LEU A 37 0.63 10.62 -11.47
CA LEU A 37 1.33 9.80 -12.46
C LEU A 37 0.69 10.00 -13.83
N TYR A 38 1.51 9.97 -14.87
CA TYR A 38 1.05 10.22 -16.24
C TYR A 38 0.76 8.91 -16.99
N ASP A 39 -0.35 8.91 -17.71
CA ASP A 39 -0.65 7.93 -18.75
C ASP A 39 -0.37 8.51 -20.14
N VAL A 40 -0.16 7.63 -21.12
CA VAL A 40 0.01 8.01 -22.52
C VAL A 40 -1.31 7.81 -23.25
N LYS A 41 -1.69 8.81 -24.03
CA LYS A 41 -2.91 8.79 -24.83
C LYS A 41 -2.63 9.12 -26.29
N TRP A 42 -3.47 8.58 -27.15
CA TRP A 42 -3.53 9.01 -28.55
C TRP A 42 -4.21 10.39 -28.66
N GLU A 43 -3.89 11.15 -29.72
CA GLU A 43 -4.52 12.44 -30.01
C GLU A 43 -6.05 12.37 -30.05
N SER A 44 -6.61 11.20 -30.35
CA SER A 44 -8.05 10.90 -30.27
C SER A 44 -8.61 10.86 -28.83
N GLY A 45 -7.78 10.95 -27.80
CA GLY A 45 -8.17 10.80 -26.40
C GLY A 45 -8.20 9.35 -25.90
N GLN A 46 -8.02 8.36 -26.77
CA GLN A 46 -7.96 6.95 -26.37
C GLN A 46 -6.68 6.63 -25.63
N ASN A 47 -6.76 5.78 -24.62
CA ASN A 47 -5.59 5.35 -23.87
C ASN A 47 -4.64 4.51 -24.76
N PHE A 48 -3.36 4.80 -24.71
CA PHE A 48 -2.33 3.95 -25.24
C PHE A 48 -2.06 2.81 -24.26
N ASN A 49 -2.21 1.55 -24.72
CA ASN A 49 -1.99 0.41 -23.83
C ASN A 49 -0.50 0.20 -23.52
N LEU A 50 -0.03 0.82 -22.45
CA LEU A 50 1.35 0.69 -21.96
C LEU A 50 1.67 -0.72 -21.40
N TYR A 51 0.63 -1.52 -21.11
CA TYR A 51 0.78 -2.83 -20.47
C TYR A 51 0.72 -3.98 -21.46
N SER A 52 0.57 -3.69 -22.76
CA SER A 52 0.55 -4.70 -23.79
C SER A 52 1.83 -5.57 -23.76
N PRO A 53 1.71 -6.90 -23.77
CA PRO A 53 2.86 -7.80 -23.82
C PRO A 53 3.64 -7.69 -25.15
N SER A 54 3.03 -7.11 -26.18
CA SER A 54 3.70 -6.85 -27.46
C SER A 54 4.60 -5.62 -27.45
N LEU A 55 4.51 -4.77 -26.43
CA LEU A 55 5.43 -3.66 -26.22
C LEU A 55 6.73 -4.17 -25.60
N GLY A 56 7.84 -3.60 -26.07
CA GLY A 56 9.16 -3.86 -25.54
C GLY A 56 10.01 -2.58 -25.46
N GLY A 57 11.26 -2.75 -25.06
CA GLY A 57 12.24 -1.67 -25.00
C GLY A 57 12.26 -0.92 -23.66
N GLN A 58 13.13 0.08 -23.59
CA GLN A 58 13.44 0.80 -22.37
C GLN A 58 12.22 1.51 -21.74
N MET A 59 11.37 2.12 -22.56
CA MET A 59 10.16 2.79 -22.07
C MET A 59 9.20 1.80 -21.39
N LYS A 60 8.99 0.63 -21.99
CA LYS A 60 8.16 -0.43 -21.40
C LYS A 60 8.75 -0.89 -20.06
N ALA A 61 10.05 -1.13 -20.00
CA ALA A 61 10.71 -1.53 -18.75
C ALA A 61 10.52 -0.49 -17.63
N LEU A 62 10.63 0.80 -17.93
CA LEU A 62 10.39 1.87 -16.96
C LEU A 62 8.94 1.92 -16.49
N VAL A 63 7.97 1.68 -17.40
CA VAL A 63 6.55 1.60 -17.03
C VAL A 63 6.28 0.36 -16.16
N ASP A 64 6.89 -0.78 -16.46
CA ASP A 64 6.75 -1.99 -15.66
C ASP A 64 7.32 -1.80 -14.24
N ILE A 65 8.46 -1.10 -14.10
CA ILE A 65 9.00 -0.75 -12.79
C ILE A 65 8.06 0.21 -12.05
N ARG A 66 7.54 1.23 -12.73
CA ARG A 66 6.68 2.25 -12.12
C ARG A 66 5.33 1.69 -11.65
N ASP A 67 4.69 0.87 -12.49
CA ASP A 67 3.30 0.41 -12.32
C ASP A 67 3.18 -1.07 -12.00
N GLY A 68 4.29 -1.82 -11.93
CA GLY A 68 4.29 -3.26 -11.71
C GLY A 68 3.74 -3.65 -10.36
N CYS A 69 2.56 -4.27 -10.36
CA CYS A 69 1.85 -4.73 -9.16
C CYS A 69 1.62 -6.25 -9.14
N ASN A 70 2.36 -7.02 -9.97
CA ASN A 70 2.19 -8.47 -10.13
C ASN A 70 0.76 -8.87 -10.55
N GLY A 71 0.14 -8.10 -11.43
CA GLY A 71 -1.22 -8.31 -11.91
C GLY A 71 -2.32 -7.93 -10.90
N GLU A 72 -1.96 -7.32 -9.78
CA GLU A 72 -2.88 -6.87 -8.73
C GLU A 72 -3.02 -5.35 -8.76
N PHE A 73 -4.19 -4.85 -8.39
CA PHE A 73 -4.43 -3.43 -8.17
C PHE A 73 -5.48 -3.22 -7.08
N GLU A 74 -5.45 -2.08 -6.44
CA GLU A 74 -6.38 -1.71 -5.38
C GLU A 74 -7.68 -1.17 -5.97
N GLN A 75 -8.80 -1.64 -5.43
CA GLN A 75 -10.12 -1.12 -5.76
C GLN A 75 -10.69 -0.38 -4.57
N TYR A 76 -11.23 0.80 -4.81
CA TYR A 76 -11.87 1.63 -3.81
C TYR A 76 -13.39 1.45 -3.83
N LYS A 77 -14.00 1.53 -2.66
CA LYS A 77 -15.45 1.47 -2.52
C LYS A 77 -16.11 2.66 -3.19
N VAL A 78 -17.20 2.39 -3.89
CA VAL A 78 -18.08 3.41 -4.46
C VAL A 78 -19.50 3.24 -3.92
N ASP A 79 -20.23 4.34 -3.85
CA ASP A 79 -21.66 4.34 -3.51
C ASP A 79 -22.54 3.96 -4.71
N GLU A 80 -23.86 4.01 -4.52
CA GLU A 80 -24.86 3.69 -5.56
C GLU A 80 -24.81 4.64 -6.77
N ASN A 81 -24.19 5.81 -6.64
CA ASN A 81 -24.05 6.80 -7.71
C ASN A 81 -22.70 6.64 -8.45
N GLY A 82 -21.80 5.79 -7.94
CA GLY A 82 -20.45 5.61 -8.48
C GLY A 82 -19.41 6.56 -7.88
N ASP A 83 -19.78 7.34 -6.86
CA ASP A 83 -18.85 8.22 -6.15
C ASP A 83 -18.06 7.45 -5.10
N TYR A 84 -16.78 7.81 -4.91
CA TYR A 84 -15.93 7.14 -3.93
C TYR A 84 -16.43 7.37 -2.51
N ILE A 85 -16.55 6.29 -1.73
CA ILE A 85 -16.80 6.36 -0.30
C ILE A 85 -15.52 6.83 0.39
N LEU A 86 -15.64 7.90 1.19
CA LEU A 86 -14.54 8.48 1.95
C LEU A 86 -14.66 8.07 3.42
N ASP A 87 -13.50 7.92 4.08
CA ASP A 87 -13.42 7.77 5.53
C ASP A 87 -13.57 9.13 6.26
N SER A 88 -13.47 9.12 7.59
CA SER A 88 -13.55 10.34 8.42
C SER A 88 -12.48 11.39 8.11
N ASP A 89 -11.38 10.99 7.49
CA ASP A 89 -10.24 11.83 7.15
C ASP A 89 -10.26 12.30 5.69
N GLY A 90 -11.31 11.90 4.94
CA GLY A 90 -11.51 12.27 3.53
C GLY A 90 -10.73 11.39 2.54
N ASN A 91 -10.19 10.25 2.98
CA ASN A 91 -9.50 9.33 2.08
C ASN A 91 -10.48 8.30 1.48
N LYS A 92 -10.17 7.83 0.28
CA LYS A 92 -10.96 6.77 -0.38
C LYS A 92 -10.82 5.46 0.40
N VAL A 93 -11.95 4.83 0.73
CA VAL A 93 -11.97 3.53 1.44
C VAL A 93 -11.62 2.41 0.49
N LEU A 94 -10.58 1.63 0.83
CA LEU A 94 -10.18 0.46 0.06
C LEU A 94 -11.24 -0.65 0.17
N GLU A 95 -11.68 -1.19 -0.95
CA GLU A 95 -12.60 -2.33 -0.98
C GLU A 95 -11.84 -3.66 -1.02
N SER A 96 -10.94 -3.79 -1.98
CA SER A 96 -10.20 -5.02 -2.20
C SER A 96 -8.94 -4.77 -3.05
N VAL A 97 -8.04 -5.75 -3.02
CA VAL A 97 -6.96 -5.88 -3.99
C VAL A 97 -7.42 -6.86 -5.06
N LEU A 98 -7.56 -6.39 -6.29
CA LEU A 98 -8.00 -7.22 -7.41
C LEU A 98 -6.81 -7.67 -8.25
N ARG A 99 -6.86 -8.93 -8.70
CA ARG A 99 -5.99 -9.40 -9.76
C ARG A 99 -6.61 -9.05 -11.11
N ASN A 100 -5.90 -8.30 -11.93
CA ASN A 100 -6.37 -7.84 -13.24
C ASN A 100 -5.39 -8.24 -14.33
N GLU A 101 -5.89 -9.00 -15.34
CA GLU A 101 -5.11 -9.44 -16.50
C GLU A 101 -4.61 -8.28 -17.38
N GLN A 102 -5.19 -7.10 -17.27
CA GLN A 102 -4.75 -5.89 -17.99
C GLN A 102 -3.58 -5.17 -17.31
N ASN A 103 -3.23 -5.55 -16.08
CA ASN A 103 -2.08 -5.00 -15.37
C ASN A 103 -0.83 -5.81 -15.69
N THR A 104 0.33 -5.19 -15.50
CA THR A 104 1.58 -5.88 -15.69
C THR A 104 1.87 -6.87 -14.56
N ASP A 105 2.24 -8.11 -14.91
CA ASP A 105 2.68 -9.12 -13.96
C ASP A 105 4.08 -8.85 -13.41
N PHE A 106 4.69 -7.73 -13.78
CA PHE A 106 6.01 -7.34 -13.31
C PHE A 106 5.96 -6.93 -11.83
N LYS A 107 6.97 -7.33 -11.07
CA LYS A 107 7.14 -6.94 -9.67
C LYS A 107 7.87 -5.59 -9.60
N GLY A 108 7.13 -4.52 -9.81
CA GLY A 108 7.61 -3.15 -9.76
C GLY A 108 7.45 -2.50 -8.39
N ILE A 109 7.51 -1.18 -8.37
CA ILE A 109 7.41 -0.37 -7.13
C ILE A 109 6.12 -0.68 -6.35
N PRO A 110 4.91 -0.70 -6.96
CA PRO A 110 3.67 -0.97 -6.21
C PRO A 110 3.66 -2.35 -5.56
N TYR A 111 4.21 -3.37 -6.23
CA TYR A 111 4.32 -4.71 -5.66
C TYR A 111 5.11 -4.71 -4.35
N TYR A 112 6.31 -4.13 -4.36
CA TYR A 112 7.15 -4.10 -3.15
C TYR A 112 6.58 -3.20 -2.06
N GLN A 113 5.92 -2.10 -2.41
CA GLN A 113 5.22 -1.25 -1.45
C GLN A 113 4.08 -2.02 -0.76
N SER A 114 3.29 -2.78 -1.52
CA SER A 114 2.22 -3.62 -0.97
C SER A 114 2.77 -4.70 -0.02
N GLN A 115 3.85 -5.39 -0.42
CA GLN A 115 4.50 -6.39 0.44
C GLN A 115 5.04 -5.77 1.74
N LEU A 116 5.66 -4.59 1.65
CA LEU A 116 6.16 -3.89 2.83
C LEU A 116 5.02 -3.43 3.74
N ASN A 117 3.93 -2.91 3.18
CA ASN A 117 2.76 -2.50 3.96
C ASN A 117 2.13 -3.69 4.68
N GLN A 118 1.98 -4.83 4.00
CA GLN A 118 1.48 -6.06 4.61
C GLN A 118 2.38 -6.54 5.75
N PHE A 119 3.69 -6.54 5.53
CA PHE A 119 4.65 -6.91 6.59
C PHE A 119 4.51 -5.99 7.82
N ILE A 120 4.49 -4.68 7.60
CA ILE A 120 4.37 -3.68 8.69
C ILE A 120 3.04 -3.84 9.43
N SER A 121 1.93 -4.04 8.71
CA SER A 121 0.62 -4.25 9.32
C SER A 121 0.62 -5.50 10.22
N THR A 122 1.10 -6.63 9.69
CA THR A 122 1.17 -7.90 10.43
C THR A 122 2.09 -7.80 11.65
N LEU A 123 3.28 -7.22 11.48
CA LEU A 123 4.23 -7.02 12.59
C LEU A 123 3.63 -6.14 13.69
N SER A 124 3.05 -5.00 13.29
CA SER A 124 2.47 -4.06 14.24
C SER A 124 1.29 -4.66 15.00
N GLU A 125 0.43 -5.39 14.31
CA GLU A 125 -0.70 -6.08 14.92
C GLU A 125 -0.22 -7.14 15.93
N SER A 126 0.75 -7.96 15.55
CA SER A 126 1.31 -9.00 16.42
C SER A 126 1.92 -8.40 17.69
N VAL A 127 2.75 -7.38 17.55
CA VAL A 127 3.38 -6.69 18.70
C VAL A 127 2.31 -6.01 19.57
N ASN A 128 1.39 -5.27 18.95
CA ASN A 128 0.35 -4.55 19.69
C ASN A 128 -0.59 -5.50 20.46
N ASN A 129 -0.93 -6.66 19.87
CA ASN A 129 -1.78 -7.65 20.52
C ASN A 129 -1.10 -8.24 21.75
N VAL A 130 0.19 -8.57 21.66
CA VAL A 130 0.96 -9.03 22.82
C VAL A 130 0.97 -7.97 23.92
N LEU A 131 1.28 -6.72 23.60
CA LEU A 131 1.33 -5.63 24.59
C LEU A 131 -0.04 -5.34 25.20
N LYS A 132 -1.11 -5.31 24.41
CA LYS A 132 -2.47 -5.08 24.91
C LYS A 132 -2.98 -6.22 25.81
N SER A 133 -2.49 -7.44 25.61
CA SER A 133 -2.85 -8.58 26.45
C SER A 133 -2.21 -8.53 27.84
N GLY A 134 -1.15 -7.74 28.00
CA GLY A 134 -0.39 -7.63 29.23
C GLY A 134 -0.84 -6.48 30.14
N LEU A 135 -0.18 -6.42 31.30
CA LEU A 135 -0.32 -5.39 32.29
C LEU A 135 0.99 -4.56 32.42
N THR A 136 0.86 -3.32 32.84
CA THR A 136 1.97 -2.43 33.21
C THR A 136 2.82 -3.05 34.32
N SER A 137 4.02 -2.53 34.53
CA SER A 137 4.97 -3.07 35.52
C SER A 137 4.41 -3.11 36.95
N ASP A 138 3.52 -2.18 37.30
CA ASP A 138 2.82 -2.13 38.58
C ASP A 138 1.59 -3.08 38.66
N GLY A 139 1.22 -3.68 37.53
CA GLY A 139 0.07 -4.61 37.43
C GLY A 139 -1.31 -3.95 37.51
N THR A 140 -1.40 -2.63 37.42
CA THR A 140 -2.66 -1.89 37.63
C THR A 140 -3.43 -1.59 36.37
N GLN A 141 -2.74 -1.48 35.21
CA GLN A 141 -3.35 -1.09 33.93
C GLN A 141 -2.94 -2.07 32.82
N HIS A 142 -3.78 -2.18 31.79
CA HIS A 142 -3.40 -2.86 30.57
C HIS A 142 -2.41 -2.03 29.75
N GLY A 143 -1.50 -2.71 29.08
CA GLY A 143 -0.60 -2.07 28.15
C GLY A 143 -1.33 -1.46 26.95
N ILE A 144 -0.71 -0.46 26.35
CA ILE A 144 -1.22 0.22 25.15
C ILE A 144 -0.41 -0.19 23.92
N SER A 145 -0.94 0.09 22.74
CA SER A 145 -0.24 -0.18 21.46
C SER A 145 1.11 0.52 21.41
N LEU A 146 2.15 -0.19 20.99
CA LEU A 146 3.47 0.39 20.71
C LEU A 146 3.47 1.13 19.38
N PHE A 147 2.90 0.50 18.33
CA PHE A 147 2.83 1.07 16.99
C PHE A 147 1.45 1.65 16.74
N VAL A 148 1.42 2.87 16.24
CA VAL A 148 0.21 3.61 15.86
C VAL A 148 0.43 4.27 14.51
N THR A 149 -0.63 4.76 13.88
CA THR A 149 -0.54 5.56 12.66
C THR A 149 -0.33 7.04 13.00
N GLN A 150 0.46 7.75 12.22
CA GLN A 150 0.70 9.20 12.41
C GLN A 150 -0.55 10.05 12.27
N THR A 151 -1.51 9.59 11.49
CA THR A 151 -2.72 10.35 11.10
C THR A 151 -4.00 9.76 11.67
N ASN A 152 -3.92 8.82 12.63
CA ASN A 152 -5.08 8.08 13.16
C ASN A 152 -5.94 7.40 12.08
N THR A 153 -5.35 7.05 10.94
CA THR A 153 -6.01 6.25 9.92
C THR A 153 -6.11 4.79 10.35
N ASP A 154 -7.15 4.09 9.94
CA ASP A 154 -7.36 2.69 10.34
C ASP A 154 -6.33 1.73 9.70
N THR A 155 -5.71 2.13 8.60
CA THR A 155 -4.77 1.29 7.86
C THR A 155 -3.33 1.70 8.14
N MET A 156 -2.57 0.81 8.79
CA MET A 156 -1.14 0.99 9.04
C MET A 156 -0.32 0.60 7.81
N THR A 157 0.58 1.48 7.42
CA THR A 157 1.50 1.30 6.30
C THR A 157 2.92 1.66 6.69
N ALA A 158 3.90 1.26 5.87
CA ALA A 158 5.30 1.63 6.08
C ALA A 158 5.55 3.15 6.08
N LEU A 159 4.65 3.92 5.45
CA LEU A 159 4.77 5.37 5.37
C LEU A 159 4.23 6.09 6.60
N ASN A 160 3.20 5.54 7.28
CA ASN A 160 2.50 6.22 8.37
C ASN A 160 2.70 5.59 9.75
N ILE A 161 3.44 4.48 9.86
CA ILE A 161 3.75 3.86 11.15
C ILE A 161 4.61 4.77 12.02
N THR A 162 4.28 4.84 13.30
CA THR A 162 5.09 5.55 14.31
C THR A 162 4.96 4.87 15.66
N VAL A 163 5.89 5.18 16.56
CA VAL A 163 5.77 4.77 17.96
C VAL A 163 4.72 5.65 18.65
N ASN A 164 3.90 5.02 19.48
CA ASN A 164 2.85 5.72 20.23
C ASN A 164 3.43 6.87 21.08
N PRO A 165 3.01 8.12 20.82
CA PRO A 165 3.50 9.28 21.58
C PRO A 165 3.25 9.20 23.10
N GLU A 166 2.24 8.44 23.53
CA GLU A 166 1.97 8.23 24.94
C GLU A 166 3.06 7.39 25.61
N LEU A 167 3.58 6.35 24.93
CA LEU A 167 4.70 5.55 25.43
C LEU A 167 6.02 6.33 25.43
N VAL A 168 6.19 7.24 24.47
CA VAL A 168 7.38 8.12 24.44
C VAL A 168 7.39 9.08 25.63
N LYS A 169 6.21 9.53 26.08
CA LYS A 169 6.07 10.43 27.24
C LYS A 169 6.15 9.68 28.56
N ASP A 170 5.64 8.46 28.59
CA ASP A 170 5.47 7.66 29.80
C ASP A 170 5.69 6.18 29.47
N ALA A 171 6.92 5.71 29.69
CA ALA A 171 7.31 4.35 29.43
C ALA A 171 6.67 3.33 30.39
N ASP A 172 6.17 3.76 31.53
CA ASP A 172 5.53 2.89 32.53
C ASP A 172 4.18 2.33 32.02
N LYS A 173 3.62 2.91 30.94
CA LYS A 173 2.46 2.39 30.24
C LYS A 173 2.74 1.15 29.38
N LEU A 174 4.01 0.77 29.23
CA LEU A 174 4.39 -0.44 28.50
C LEU A 174 4.05 -1.70 29.34
N ALA A 175 3.36 -2.64 28.73
CA ALA A 175 3.09 -3.91 29.38
C ALA A 175 4.39 -4.73 29.52
N THR A 176 4.62 -5.30 30.69
CA THR A 176 5.77 -6.17 30.98
C THR A 176 5.36 -7.54 31.48
N ARG A 177 4.20 -7.65 32.13
CA ARG A 177 3.71 -8.86 32.80
C ARG A 177 2.32 -9.28 32.28
N SER A 178 2.02 -10.56 32.34
CA SER A 178 0.69 -11.10 31.99
C SER A 178 -0.28 -11.15 33.17
N SER A 179 0.21 -11.01 34.41
CA SER A 179 -0.58 -11.10 35.63
C SER A 179 -0.17 -10.06 36.67
N ALA A 180 -1.14 -9.61 37.47
CA ALA A 180 -0.89 -8.71 38.59
C ALA A 180 -0.14 -9.41 39.76
N ALA A 181 -0.08 -10.75 39.78
CA ALA A 181 0.65 -11.49 40.79
C ALA A 181 2.17 -11.23 40.71
N THR A 182 2.81 -11.04 41.86
CA THR A 182 4.26 -10.88 41.96
C THR A 182 4.97 -12.21 41.77
N GLY A 183 6.11 -12.21 41.08
CA GLY A 183 6.95 -13.39 40.88
C GLY A 183 7.43 -13.63 39.47
N GLN A 184 7.46 -14.87 39.00
CA GLN A 184 8.05 -15.24 37.71
C GLN A 184 7.40 -14.64 36.45
N ALA A 185 6.19 -14.09 36.55
CA ALA A 185 5.44 -13.51 35.41
C ALA A 185 5.77 -12.01 35.18
N GLU A 186 6.75 -11.42 35.86
CA GLU A 186 7.01 -9.98 35.77
C GLU A 186 7.61 -9.49 34.45
N ALA A 187 8.12 -10.39 33.64
CA ALA A 187 8.70 -10.08 32.31
C ALA A 187 8.23 -11.01 31.19
N ASP A 188 7.17 -11.76 31.39
CA ASP A 188 6.69 -12.77 30.44
C ASP A 188 6.14 -12.16 29.13
N ILE A 189 5.61 -10.96 29.17
CA ILE A 189 5.22 -10.21 27.96
C ILE A 189 6.45 -9.90 27.10
N MET A 190 7.57 -9.51 27.72
CA MET A 190 8.82 -9.28 27.00
C MET A 190 9.36 -10.57 26.38
N GLU A 191 9.18 -11.70 27.04
CA GLU A 191 9.55 -12.99 26.50
C GLU A 191 8.65 -13.42 25.33
N GLN A 192 7.34 -13.12 25.38
CA GLN A 192 6.44 -13.33 24.25
C GLN A 192 6.84 -12.48 23.04
N LEU A 193 7.18 -11.20 23.24
CA LEU A 193 7.70 -10.35 22.16
C LEU A 193 9.00 -10.91 21.56
N ARG A 194 9.89 -11.44 22.39
CA ARG A 194 11.13 -12.08 21.92
C ARG A 194 10.85 -13.31 21.05
N LYS A 195 9.81 -14.07 21.36
CA LYS A 195 9.40 -15.24 20.55
C LYS A 195 8.89 -14.85 19.17
N LEU A 196 8.22 -13.70 19.01
CA LEU A 196 7.80 -13.20 17.68
C LEU A 196 8.98 -12.97 16.72
N GLN A 197 10.20 -12.81 17.22
CA GLN A 197 11.40 -12.65 16.39
C GLN A 197 11.81 -13.96 15.69
N SER A 198 11.36 -15.10 16.18
CA SER A 198 11.78 -16.44 15.73
C SER A 198 10.71 -17.19 14.92
N GLU A 199 9.55 -16.59 14.71
CA GLU A 199 8.46 -17.05 13.86
C GLU A 199 8.47 -16.29 12.51
#